data_2dcc2300963664af3d225ff43ad778aa
#
_entry.id   2dcc2300963664af3d225ff43ad778aa
#
_cell.length_a   1.000
_cell.length_b   1.000
_cell.length_c   1.000
_cell.angle_alpha   90.00
_cell.angle_beta   90.00
_cell.angle_gamma   90.00
#
_symmetry.space_group_name_H-M   'P 1'
#
loop_
_entity.id
_entity.type
_entity.pdbx_description
1 polymer ?
#
loop_
_entity_poly.entity_id
_entity_poly.type
_entity_poly.pdbx_seq_one_letter_code
_entity_poly.pdbx_strand_id
1 'polypeptide(L)'
;MEIFKELSKIAECPDVKEALEARVFIADKIQATLDECFKLIGEKPVKFTGRLHDIIVEDFRKELAEIQSPVVRHLFILAKAKQLIHLRVGEYIALIEMADVTGHFGVGVLLESCLPDKLAFAERTRRLIRHIVTVAPEEVGKKLAASAA
;
A
#
# COMPACT_ATOMS: atom_id res chain seq x y z
N MET A 1 -5.20 -6.53 -3.98
CA MET A 1 -5.98 -6.24 -2.74
C MET A 1 -5.71 -7.20 -1.61
N GLU A 2 -5.56 -8.49 -1.87
CA GLU A 2 -5.35 -9.52 -0.84
C GLU A 2 -4.13 -9.28 0.04
N ILE A 3 -3.03 -8.79 -0.53
CA ILE A 3 -1.79 -8.56 0.23
C ILE A 3 -1.97 -7.61 1.43
N PHE A 4 -2.71 -6.51 1.29
CA PHE A 4 -2.94 -5.59 2.41
C PHE A 4 -3.83 -6.19 3.51
N LYS A 5 -4.80 -7.04 3.14
CA LYS A 5 -5.61 -7.82 4.09
C LYS A 5 -4.76 -8.85 4.84
N GLU A 6 -3.84 -9.50 4.15
CA GLU A 6 -2.90 -10.44 4.72
C GLU A 6 -1.94 -9.73 5.68
N LEU A 7 -1.36 -8.61 5.24
CA LEU A 7 -0.45 -7.80 6.05
C LEU A 7 -1.10 -7.23 7.31
N SER A 8 -2.37 -6.80 7.24
CA SER A 8 -3.08 -6.29 8.42
C SER A 8 -3.32 -7.38 9.49
N LYS A 9 -3.43 -8.65 9.07
CA LYS A 9 -3.60 -9.77 10.01
C LYS A 9 -2.32 -10.14 10.76
N ILE A 10 -1.16 -9.93 10.14
CA ILE A 10 0.14 -10.28 10.70
C ILE A 10 0.85 -9.10 11.36
N ALA A 11 0.34 -7.88 11.19
CA ALA A 11 0.89 -6.69 11.83
C ALA A 11 0.56 -6.70 13.34
N GLU A 12 1.59 -6.74 14.17
CA GLU A 12 1.47 -6.73 15.64
C GLU A 12 1.30 -5.30 16.19
N CYS A 13 1.86 -4.29 15.51
CA CYS A 13 1.72 -2.90 15.89
C CYS A 13 0.33 -2.37 15.53
N PRO A 14 -0.48 -1.86 16.49
CA PRO A 14 -1.83 -1.38 16.25
C PRO A 14 -1.91 -0.30 15.18
N ASP A 15 -1.00 0.67 15.17
CA ASP A 15 -0.98 1.77 14.20
C ASP A 15 -0.69 1.28 12.78
N VAL A 16 0.19 0.27 12.64
CA VAL A 16 0.48 -0.38 11.36
C VAL A 16 -0.75 -1.14 10.86
N LYS A 17 -1.38 -1.91 11.75
CA LYS A 17 -2.60 -2.66 11.44
C LYS A 17 -3.71 -1.73 10.98
N GLU A 18 -4.00 -0.68 11.73
CA GLU A 18 -5.02 0.32 11.38
C GLU A 18 -4.75 0.99 10.03
N ALA A 19 -3.50 1.35 9.74
CA ALA A 19 -3.13 1.93 8.46
C ALA A 19 -3.39 0.97 7.28
N LEU A 20 -3.09 -0.32 7.45
CA LEU A 20 -3.31 -1.34 6.44
C LEU A 20 -4.82 -1.62 6.24
N GLU A 21 -5.60 -1.66 7.31
CA GLU A 21 -7.07 -1.83 7.25
C GLU A 21 -7.74 -0.64 6.56
N ALA A 22 -7.35 0.59 6.88
CA ALA A 22 -7.81 1.78 6.18
C ALA A 22 -7.48 1.72 4.67
N ARG A 23 -6.31 1.18 4.30
CA ARG A 23 -5.93 0.99 2.89
C ARG A 23 -6.83 -0.04 2.20
N VAL A 24 -7.25 -1.10 2.89
CA VAL A 24 -8.21 -2.09 2.35
C VAL A 24 -9.54 -1.42 2.04
N PHE A 25 -10.07 -0.62 2.96
CA PHE A 25 -11.33 0.12 2.76
C PHE A 25 -11.27 1.06 1.54
N ILE A 26 -10.19 1.84 1.43
CA ILE A 26 -9.98 2.73 0.28
C ILE A 26 -9.89 1.94 -1.04
N ALA A 27 -9.37 0.72 -1.00
CA ALA A 27 -9.25 -0.10 -2.20
C ALA A 27 -10.60 -0.51 -2.78
N ASP A 28 -11.62 -0.73 -1.96
CA ASP A 28 -12.97 -1.05 -2.42
C ASP A 28 -13.62 0.17 -3.11
N LYS A 29 -13.40 1.38 -2.57
CA LYS A 29 -13.81 2.65 -3.20
C LYS A 29 -13.14 2.82 -4.58
N ILE A 30 -11.83 2.59 -4.66
CA ILE A 30 -11.08 2.68 -5.91
C ILE A 30 -11.57 1.65 -6.93
N GLN A 31 -11.92 0.44 -6.49
CA GLN A 31 -12.49 -0.58 -7.39
C GLN A 31 -13.82 -0.10 -8.00
N ALA A 32 -14.70 0.48 -7.20
CA ALA A 32 -15.96 1.05 -7.70
C ALA A 32 -15.71 2.16 -8.75
N THR A 33 -14.72 3.03 -8.51
CA THR A 33 -14.34 4.06 -9.50
C THR A 33 -13.82 3.45 -10.81
N LEU A 34 -13.02 2.37 -10.75
CA LEU A 34 -12.58 1.66 -11.95
C LEU A 34 -13.75 1.02 -12.71
N ASP A 35 -14.73 0.45 -12.01
CA ASP A 35 -15.93 -0.11 -12.63
C ASP A 35 -16.74 0.98 -13.36
N GLU A 36 -16.77 2.21 -12.83
CA GLU A 36 -17.37 3.36 -13.51
C GLU A 36 -16.58 3.76 -14.75
N CYS A 37 -15.25 3.76 -14.71
CA CYS A 37 -14.41 4.02 -15.88
C CYS A 37 -14.75 3.04 -17.03
N PHE A 38 -14.87 1.74 -16.73
CA PHE A 38 -15.25 0.73 -17.73
C PHE A 38 -16.65 0.98 -18.30
N LYS A 39 -17.61 1.41 -17.49
CA LYS A 39 -18.96 1.76 -17.96
C LYS A 39 -18.92 2.95 -18.92
N LEU A 40 -18.11 3.97 -18.63
CA LEU A 40 -17.99 5.17 -19.47
C LEU A 40 -17.43 4.85 -20.86
N ILE A 41 -16.50 3.91 -20.98
CA ILE A 41 -15.92 3.50 -22.26
C ILE A 41 -16.72 2.39 -22.96
N GLY A 42 -17.77 1.86 -22.31
CA GLY A 42 -18.60 0.79 -22.86
C GLY A 42 -17.94 -0.59 -22.90
N GLU A 43 -16.86 -0.78 -22.12
CA GLU A 43 -16.06 -2.00 -22.10
C GLU A 43 -16.27 -2.78 -20.81
N LYS A 44 -15.96 -4.06 -20.83
CA LYS A 44 -15.98 -4.92 -19.64
C LYS A 44 -14.57 -5.00 -19.02
N PRO A 45 -14.47 -5.04 -17.67
CA PRO A 45 -13.21 -5.28 -17.01
C PRO A 45 -12.55 -6.56 -17.53
N VAL A 46 -11.31 -6.43 -18.00
CA VAL A 46 -10.48 -7.57 -18.40
C VAL A 46 -9.69 -8.05 -17.20
N LYS A 47 -9.73 -9.36 -16.93
CA LYS A 47 -8.92 -9.95 -15.87
C LYS A 47 -7.46 -9.97 -16.33
N PHE A 48 -6.68 -9.01 -15.85
CA PHE A 48 -5.27 -8.91 -16.16
C PHE A 48 -4.45 -9.71 -15.15
N THR A 49 -3.70 -10.69 -15.61
CA THR A 49 -2.73 -11.42 -14.80
C THR A 49 -1.44 -10.60 -14.73
N GLY A 50 -1.31 -9.79 -13.70
CA GLY A 50 -0.13 -8.94 -13.49
C GLY A 50 1.04 -9.76 -12.95
N ARG A 51 1.76 -10.48 -13.83
CA ARG A 51 2.92 -11.30 -13.45
C ARG A 51 3.94 -10.53 -12.59
N LEU A 52 4.16 -9.26 -12.88
CA LEU A 52 5.05 -8.41 -12.08
C LEU A 52 4.55 -8.25 -10.65
N HIS A 53 3.24 -8.01 -10.47
CA HIS A 53 2.64 -7.91 -9.15
C HIS A 53 2.78 -9.22 -8.37
N ASP A 54 2.54 -10.36 -9.01
CA ASP A 54 2.60 -11.67 -8.36
C ASP A 54 4.03 -11.99 -7.91
N ILE A 55 5.04 -11.68 -8.73
CA ILE A 55 6.46 -11.83 -8.38
C ILE A 55 6.80 -10.95 -7.17
N ILE A 56 6.41 -9.68 -7.17
CA ILE A 56 6.68 -8.75 -6.06
C ILE A 56 6.04 -9.27 -4.76
N VAL A 57 4.82 -9.80 -4.82
CA VAL A 57 4.12 -10.33 -3.65
C VAL A 57 4.76 -11.63 -3.15
N GLU A 58 5.18 -12.51 -4.05
CA GLU A 58 5.86 -13.75 -3.69
C GLU A 58 7.21 -13.49 -3.03
N ASP A 59 8.04 -12.63 -3.61
CA ASP A 59 9.33 -12.24 -3.03
C ASP A 59 9.14 -11.56 -1.67
N PHE A 60 8.15 -10.70 -1.55
CA PHE A 60 7.79 -10.07 -0.27
C PHE A 60 7.49 -11.10 0.82
N ARG A 61 6.71 -12.14 0.50
CA ARG A 61 6.37 -13.19 1.48
C ARG A 61 7.60 -13.99 1.91
N LYS A 62 8.50 -14.31 0.99
CA LYS A 62 9.76 -15.01 1.27
C LYS A 62 10.65 -14.17 2.19
N GLU A 63 10.91 -12.92 1.82
CA GLU A 63 11.73 -12.01 2.61
C GLU A 63 11.14 -11.77 4.02
N LEU A 64 9.81 -11.58 4.12
CA LEU A 64 9.14 -11.37 5.41
C LEU A 64 9.27 -12.56 6.36
N ALA A 65 9.27 -13.79 5.83
CA ALA A 65 9.41 -15.00 6.64
C ALA A 65 10.80 -15.14 7.30
N GLU A 66 11.84 -14.55 6.70
CA GLU A 66 13.21 -14.59 7.22
C GLU A 66 13.48 -13.56 8.32
N ILE A 67 12.63 -12.51 8.43
CA ILE A 67 12.83 -11.42 9.38
C ILE A 67 12.33 -11.84 10.76
N GLN A 68 13.25 -11.96 11.74
CA GLN A 68 12.95 -12.37 13.13
C GLN A 68 12.57 -11.19 14.03
N SER A 69 13.17 -10.02 13.82
CA SER A 69 12.91 -8.83 14.65
C SER A 69 11.53 -8.22 14.37
N PRO A 70 10.63 -8.07 15.35
CA PRO A 70 9.31 -7.44 15.16
C PRO A 70 9.41 -6.03 14.62
N VAL A 71 10.34 -5.22 15.10
CA VAL A 71 10.55 -3.84 14.63
C VAL A 71 10.96 -3.83 13.16
N VAL A 72 11.91 -4.68 12.77
CA VAL A 72 12.35 -4.80 11.38
C VAL A 72 11.22 -5.31 10.49
N ARG A 73 10.40 -6.25 10.96
CA ARG A 73 9.21 -6.73 10.24
C ARG A 73 8.22 -5.59 9.95
N HIS A 74 7.92 -4.75 10.94
CA HIS A 74 7.01 -3.61 10.74
C HIS A 74 7.58 -2.61 9.74
N LEU A 75 8.86 -2.26 9.85
CA LEU A 75 9.53 -1.38 8.89
C LEU A 75 9.52 -1.95 7.48
N PHE A 76 9.78 -3.25 7.33
CA PHE A 76 9.76 -3.95 6.06
C PHE A 76 8.35 -3.94 5.44
N ILE A 77 7.31 -4.28 6.21
CA ILE A 77 5.90 -4.24 5.76
C ILE A 77 5.54 -2.85 5.24
N LEU A 78 5.87 -1.80 6.01
CA LEU A 78 5.56 -0.42 5.63
C LEU A 78 6.35 0.02 4.39
N ALA A 79 7.63 -0.35 4.27
CA ALA A 79 8.45 -0.03 3.10
C ALA A 79 7.90 -0.69 1.83
N LYS A 80 7.56 -1.97 1.89
CA LYS A 80 6.97 -2.71 0.76
C LYS A 80 5.57 -2.21 0.40
N ALA A 81 4.73 -1.89 1.40
CA ALA A 81 3.42 -1.28 1.18
C ALA A 81 3.56 0.06 0.44
N LYS A 82 4.51 0.91 0.85
CA LYS A 82 4.82 2.17 0.18
C LYS A 82 5.31 1.96 -1.25
N GLN A 83 6.20 1.00 -1.48
CA GLN A 83 6.70 0.65 -2.82
C GLN A 83 5.55 0.26 -3.76
N LEU A 84 4.64 -0.62 -3.32
CA LEU A 84 3.46 -1.04 -4.09
C LEU A 84 2.54 0.13 -4.43
N ILE A 85 2.35 1.07 -3.50
CA ILE A 85 1.53 2.25 -3.76
C ILE A 85 2.16 3.16 -4.81
N HIS A 86 3.47 3.41 -4.74
CA HIS A 86 4.14 4.25 -5.75
C HIS A 86 4.13 3.62 -7.14
N LEU A 87 4.25 2.29 -7.23
CA LEU A 87 4.06 1.58 -8.49
C LEU A 87 2.66 1.86 -9.06
N ARG A 88 1.61 1.75 -8.23
CA ARG A 88 0.23 2.04 -8.65
C ARG A 88 0.01 3.52 -8.99
N VAL A 89 0.63 4.45 -8.30
CA VAL A 89 0.57 5.88 -8.65
C VAL A 89 1.12 6.10 -10.06
N GLY A 90 2.27 5.53 -10.38
CA GLY A 90 2.84 5.61 -11.73
C GLY A 90 1.92 5.04 -12.82
N GLU A 91 1.29 3.88 -12.57
CA GLU A 91 0.30 3.29 -13.48
C GLU A 91 -0.91 4.21 -13.70
N TYR A 92 -1.43 4.83 -12.62
CA TYR A 92 -2.58 5.75 -12.73
C TYR A 92 -2.23 7.00 -13.50
N ILE A 93 -1.06 7.60 -13.30
CA ILE A 93 -0.61 8.76 -14.06
C ILE A 93 -0.58 8.42 -15.55
N ALA A 94 0.01 7.28 -15.92
CA ALA A 94 0.05 6.85 -17.32
C ALA A 94 -1.36 6.63 -17.91
N LEU A 95 -2.30 6.07 -17.15
CA LEU A 95 -3.68 5.85 -17.59
C LEU A 95 -4.46 7.16 -17.73
N ILE A 96 -4.23 8.14 -16.86
CA ILE A 96 -4.83 9.48 -16.94
C ILE A 96 -4.40 10.16 -18.25
N GLU A 97 -3.10 10.22 -18.49
CA GLU A 97 -2.55 10.79 -19.72
C GLU A 97 -3.09 10.08 -20.97
N MET A 98 -3.19 8.77 -20.94
CA MET A 98 -3.77 8.00 -22.05
C MET A 98 -5.25 8.32 -22.26
N ALA A 99 -6.03 8.43 -21.18
CA ALA A 99 -7.45 8.79 -21.26
C ALA A 99 -7.63 10.20 -21.91
N ASP A 100 -6.80 11.15 -21.53
CA ASP A 100 -6.84 12.51 -22.06
C ASP A 100 -6.49 12.55 -23.55
N VAL A 101 -5.41 11.88 -23.96
CA VAL A 101 -4.98 11.82 -25.37
C VAL A 101 -6.01 11.10 -26.25
N THR A 102 -6.74 10.15 -25.71
CA THR A 102 -7.78 9.39 -26.45
C THR A 102 -9.18 10.04 -26.36
N GLY A 103 -9.33 11.20 -25.70
CA GLY A 103 -10.60 11.91 -25.58
C GLY A 103 -11.55 11.34 -24.52
N HIS A 104 -11.10 10.41 -23.67
CA HIS A 104 -11.89 9.84 -22.58
C HIS A 104 -11.76 10.68 -21.29
N PHE A 105 -11.99 11.99 -21.37
CA PHE A 105 -11.79 12.94 -20.28
C PHE A 105 -12.50 12.56 -18.98
N GLY A 106 -13.72 12.00 -19.05
CA GLY A 106 -14.45 11.52 -17.87
C GLY A 106 -13.70 10.41 -17.13
N VAL A 107 -13.03 9.53 -17.85
CA VAL A 107 -12.17 8.47 -17.29
C VAL A 107 -10.94 9.09 -16.64
N GLY A 108 -10.29 10.06 -17.31
CA GLY A 108 -9.14 10.79 -16.75
C GLY A 108 -9.48 11.40 -15.38
N VAL A 109 -10.58 12.15 -15.28
CA VAL A 109 -11.05 12.77 -14.03
C VAL A 109 -11.33 11.74 -12.94
N LEU A 110 -11.98 10.61 -13.25
CA LEU A 110 -12.23 9.54 -12.27
C LEU A 110 -10.94 8.91 -11.75
N LEU A 111 -9.98 8.61 -12.63
CA LEU A 111 -8.69 8.06 -12.25
C LEU A 111 -7.88 9.05 -11.41
N GLU A 112 -7.87 10.34 -11.79
CA GLU A 112 -7.20 11.39 -11.05
C GLU A 112 -7.74 11.51 -9.62
N SER A 113 -9.07 11.38 -9.43
CA SER A 113 -9.69 11.39 -8.10
C SER A 113 -9.20 10.31 -7.14
N CYS A 114 -8.57 9.25 -7.67
CA CYS A 114 -7.98 8.17 -6.87
C CYS A 114 -6.55 8.48 -6.36
N LEU A 115 -5.85 9.46 -6.95
CA LEU A 115 -4.46 9.77 -6.59
C LEU A 115 -4.30 10.32 -5.17
N PRO A 116 -5.15 11.26 -4.68
CA PRO A 116 -5.02 11.79 -3.33
C PRO A 116 -5.06 10.69 -2.26
N ASP A 117 -5.96 9.72 -2.38
CA ASP A 117 -6.09 8.60 -1.44
C ASP A 117 -4.81 7.72 -1.42
N LYS A 118 -4.19 7.50 -2.59
CA LYS A 118 -2.93 6.74 -2.69
C LYS A 118 -1.77 7.50 -2.08
N LEU A 119 -1.66 8.80 -2.37
CA LEU A 119 -0.59 9.67 -1.85
C LEU A 119 -0.72 9.87 -0.34
N ALA A 120 -1.95 10.03 0.17
CA ALA A 120 -2.22 10.11 1.61
C ALA A 120 -1.76 8.84 2.35
N PHE A 121 -2.01 7.66 1.78
CA PHE A 121 -1.52 6.40 2.35
C PHE A 121 0.02 6.33 2.32
N ALA A 122 0.66 6.72 1.23
CA ALA A 122 2.12 6.76 1.13
C ALA A 122 2.74 7.69 2.18
N GLU A 123 2.12 8.86 2.44
CA GLU A 123 2.56 9.80 3.46
C GLU A 123 2.32 9.27 4.88
N ARG A 124 1.16 8.65 5.16
CA ARG A 124 0.90 7.97 6.43
C ARG A 124 1.94 6.90 6.72
N THR A 125 2.26 6.08 5.72
CA THR A 125 3.29 5.04 5.83
C THR A 125 4.66 5.65 6.17
N ARG A 126 5.03 6.76 5.54
CA ARG A 126 6.28 7.49 5.83
C ARG A 126 6.33 7.96 7.29
N ARG A 127 5.22 8.51 7.80
CA ARG A 127 5.13 8.96 9.21
C ARG A 127 5.26 7.80 10.18
N LEU A 128 4.62 6.67 9.91
CA LEU A 128 4.72 5.46 10.74
C LEU A 128 6.15 4.91 10.77
N ILE A 129 6.83 4.83 9.62
CA ILE A 129 8.24 4.43 9.55
C ILE A 129 9.08 5.35 10.46
N ARG A 130 8.90 6.67 10.33
CA ARG A 130 9.63 7.64 11.15
C ARG A 130 9.37 7.44 12.64
N HIS A 131 8.12 7.25 13.02
CA HIS A 131 7.73 7.02 14.42
C HIS A 131 8.39 5.76 14.98
N ILE A 132 8.29 4.63 14.29
CA ILE A 132 8.90 3.36 14.71
C ILE A 132 10.42 3.51 14.88
N VAL A 133 11.10 4.14 13.93
CA VAL A 133 12.57 4.35 14.00
C VAL A 133 12.96 5.26 15.17
N THR A 134 12.10 6.22 15.54
CA THR A 134 12.38 7.14 16.64
C THR A 134 12.16 6.48 18.00
N VAL A 135 11.11 5.66 18.14
CA VAL A 135 10.72 5.04 19.44
C VAL A 135 11.49 3.76 19.75
N ALA A 136 11.84 2.97 18.72
CA ALA A 136 12.51 1.67 18.90
C ALA A 136 13.83 1.74 19.71
N PRO A 137 14.73 2.73 19.55
CA PRO A 137 15.92 2.85 20.37
C PRO A 137 15.63 3.08 21.85
N GLU A 138 14.59 3.86 22.18
CA GLU A 138 14.19 4.14 23.55
C GLU A 138 13.62 2.89 24.24
N GLU A 139 12.83 2.07 23.53
CA GLU A 139 12.30 0.81 24.06
C GLU A 139 13.41 -0.23 24.30
N VAL A 140 14.38 -0.31 23.40
CA VAL A 140 15.56 -1.18 23.55
C VAL A 140 16.40 -0.74 24.75
N GLY A 141 16.62 0.56 24.92
CA GLY A 141 17.32 1.14 26.06
C GLY A 141 16.61 0.84 27.40
N LYS A 142 15.29 0.99 27.46
CA LYS A 142 14.48 0.64 28.65
C LYS A 142 14.52 -0.84 29.00
N LYS A 143 14.47 -1.75 28.00
CA LYS A 143 14.59 -3.20 28.22
C LYS A 143 15.97 -3.60 28.75
N LEU A 144 17.05 -3.02 28.24
CA LEU A 144 18.40 -3.26 28.72
C LEU A 144 18.59 -2.76 30.15
N ALA A 145 18.07 -1.59 30.49
CA ALA A 145 18.12 -1.07 31.86
C ALA A 145 17.32 -1.91 32.85
N ALA A 146 16.15 -2.43 32.45
CA ALA A 146 15.31 -3.29 33.27
C ALA A 146 15.90 -4.70 33.48
N SER A 147 16.74 -5.20 32.56
CA SER A 147 17.42 -6.50 32.70
C SER A 147 18.72 -6.43 33.49
N ALA A 148 19.22 -5.22 33.77
CA ALA A 148 20.44 -4.98 34.55
C ALA A 148 20.16 -4.61 36.02
N ALA A 149 18.89 -4.48 36.41
CA ALA A 149 18.41 -4.22 37.77
C ALA A 149 17.83 -5.48 38.41
#